data_68f42a35c78c9e7343205a71f4c6acd7
#
_entry.id   68f42a35c78c9e7343205a71f4c6acd7
#
_cell.length_a   1.000
_cell.length_b   1.000
_cell.length_c   1.000
_cell.angle_alpha   90.00
_cell.angle_beta   90.00
_cell.angle_gamma   90.00
#
_symmetry.space_group_name_H-M   'P 1'
#
loop_
_entity.id
_entity.type
_entity.pdbx_description
1 polymer ?
#
loop_
_entity_poly.entity_id
_entity_poly.type
_entity_poly.pdbx_seq_one_letter_code
_entity_poly.pdbx_strand_id
1 'polypeptide(L)'
;MATKDDARAAKSVFEPAPIDAPLTILVQVSLTLGLVLAVLAFGGTETIAFAIVQLLLFGAAAIFVAGAPESAFRPTARSAVVPAVLTGVVLLQLCPLPVSWLHRFAGREASPDGVRTGYFSFEPYATRTHFLILLACFVAFYFAQIVSQNRRRKQFFIGSLIALGTLEAFYGLVQYLTGWQQIFAYVKKFDLEEATGTYINRNHYAGLLEMILPFSLALVFYEYAKLRGNRGASMTLRKLIATSGLQRLTLPLCVSVILCAALVFSRSRMGILAALSSVVVIFALVSISKFHGRASSLLAAMFIVLSIGLAVWIGPGPIVSRFQDVGNEYSLGGPSRMSIWRDALPLIQHHPWLGTGLGTFPMAYTSGQTAFLAQFVNHAHNDYLELAADFGIPTAFILFASIFLILARAVRTFLLSGRDFERVIALGCVGSIVAILLHSFADFNLYIPANALLFSAILGLGITGHVTNSNRRMDVL
;
A
#
# COMPACT_ATOMS: atom_id res chain seq x y z
N MET A 1 0.67 8.19 -52.02
CA MET A 1 -0.75 8.07 -51.65
C MET A 1 -0.92 6.71 -50.95
N ALA A 2 -0.73 6.64 -49.63
CA ALA A 2 -0.89 5.40 -48.88
C ALA A 2 -2.40 5.11 -48.74
N THR A 3 -2.82 3.92 -49.11
CA THR A 3 -4.23 3.54 -49.12
C THR A 3 -4.78 3.41 -47.69
N LYS A 4 -6.10 3.63 -47.50
CA LYS A 4 -6.77 3.45 -46.23
C LYS A 4 -6.58 2.04 -45.62
N ASP A 5 -6.20 1.08 -46.45
CA ASP A 5 -5.93 -0.30 -46.07
C ASP A 5 -4.55 -0.46 -45.43
N ASP A 6 -3.53 0.32 -45.84
CA ASP A 6 -2.21 0.34 -45.21
C ASP A 6 -2.28 0.94 -43.78
N ALA A 7 -3.17 1.91 -43.56
CA ALA A 7 -3.43 2.49 -42.23
C ALA A 7 -4.24 1.56 -41.30
N ARG A 8 -5.06 0.64 -41.87
CA ARG A 8 -5.76 -0.41 -41.11
C ARG A 8 -4.82 -1.56 -40.78
N ALA A 9 -3.96 -1.98 -41.72
CA ALA A 9 -2.95 -3.02 -41.49
C ALA A 9 -1.92 -2.59 -40.41
N ALA A 10 -1.48 -1.34 -40.40
CA ALA A 10 -0.58 -0.80 -39.39
C ALA A 10 -1.23 -0.65 -37.99
N LYS A 11 -2.59 -0.57 -37.91
CA LYS A 11 -3.31 -0.56 -36.62
C LYS A 11 -3.59 -1.96 -36.05
N SER A 12 -3.57 -3.00 -36.87
CA SER A 12 -3.84 -4.38 -36.42
C SER A 12 -2.63 -5.09 -35.79
N VAL A 13 -1.42 -4.51 -35.89
CA VAL A 13 -0.17 -5.16 -35.48
C VAL A 13 0.10 -5.07 -33.97
N PHE A 14 -0.70 -4.32 -33.16
CA PHE A 14 -0.42 -4.12 -31.73
C PHE A 14 -1.65 -4.10 -30.81
N GLU A 15 -2.77 -4.68 -31.19
CA GLU A 15 -3.78 -5.01 -30.17
C GLU A 15 -3.39 -6.34 -29.54
N PRO A 16 -3.09 -6.36 -28.20
CA PRO A 16 -2.82 -7.63 -27.52
C PRO A 16 -4.01 -8.55 -27.69
N ALA A 17 -3.74 -9.81 -28.00
CA ALA A 17 -4.80 -10.84 -28.09
C ALA A 17 -5.64 -10.83 -26.80
N PRO A 18 -6.97 -10.94 -26.88
CA PRO A 18 -7.81 -10.98 -25.69
C PRO A 18 -7.40 -12.18 -24.83
N ILE A 19 -7.08 -11.89 -23.56
CA ILE A 19 -6.80 -12.96 -22.59
C ILE A 19 -8.09 -13.76 -22.39
N ASP A 20 -7.99 -15.07 -22.39
CA ASP A 20 -9.14 -15.96 -22.14
C ASP A 20 -9.88 -15.58 -20.85
N ALA A 21 -11.22 -15.58 -20.93
CA ALA A 21 -12.06 -15.19 -19.80
C ALA A 21 -11.78 -16.01 -18.53
N PRO A 22 -11.58 -17.36 -18.58
CA PRO A 22 -11.24 -18.18 -17.42
C PRO A 22 -9.95 -17.74 -16.73
N LEU A 23 -8.88 -17.47 -17.47
CA LEU A 23 -7.59 -17.06 -16.91
C LEU A 23 -7.67 -15.70 -16.19
N THR A 24 -8.40 -14.77 -16.77
CA THR A 24 -8.57 -13.46 -16.14
C THR A 24 -9.51 -13.50 -14.94
N ILE A 25 -10.47 -14.43 -14.88
CA ILE A 25 -11.30 -14.72 -13.71
C ILE A 25 -10.42 -15.34 -12.62
N LEU A 26 -9.57 -16.31 -12.95
CA LEU A 26 -8.60 -16.90 -12.03
C LEU A 26 -7.73 -15.82 -11.36
N VAL A 27 -7.13 -14.91 -12.15
CA VAL A 27 -6.33 -13.79 -11.67
C VAL A 27 -7.12 -12.90 -10.72
N GLN A 28 -8.35 -12.54 -11.09
CA GLN A 28 -9.20 -11.68 -10.26
C GLN A 28 -9.59 -12.36 -8.95
N VAL A 29 -10.02 -13.61 -8.99
CA VAL A 29 -10.45 -14.37 -7.81
C VAL A 29 -9.28 -14.61 -6.89
N SER A 30 -8.12 -15.05 -7.40
CA SER A 30 -6.94 -15.32 -6.57
C SER A 30 -6.38 -14.06 -5.92
N LEU A 31 -6.34 -12.91 -6.62
CA LEU A 31 -5.93 -11.63 -6.04
C LEU A 31 -6.89 -11.20 -4.92
N THR A 32 -8.20 -11.24 -5.19
CA THR A 32 -9.22 -10.81 -4.22
C THR A 32 -9.23 -11.73 -3.00
N LEU A 33 -9.28 -13.05 -3.22
CA LEU A 33 -9.30 -14.04 -2.15
C LEU A 33 -7.99 -14.03 -1.36
N GLY A 34 -6.84 -13.88 -2.04
CA GLY A 34 -5.53 -13.78 -1.39
C GLY A 34 -5.46 -12.58 -0.43
N LEU A 35 -5.97 -11.41 -0.84
CA LEU A 35 -6.05 -10.24 0.03
C LEU A 35 -7.01 -10.45 1.20
N VAL A 36 -8.20 -11.01 0.96
CA VAL A 36 -9.16 -11.32 2.03
C VAL A 36 -8.56 -12.28 3.05
N LEU A 37 -7.95 -13.38 2.60
CA LEU A 37 -7.31 -14.35 3.49
C LEU A 37 -6.14 -13.76 4.27
N ALA A 38 -5.30 -12.95 3.62
CA ALA A 38 -4.17 -12.29 4.29
C ALA A 38 -4.66 -11.33 5.40
N VAL A 39 -5.70 -10.54 5.14
CA VAL A 39 -6.27 -9.62 6.12
C VAL A 39 -6.88 -10.39 7.30
N LEU A 40 -7.74 -11.39 7.02
CA LEU A 40 -8.40 -12.19 8.05
C LEU A 40 -7.43 -13.06 8.86
N ALA A 41 -6.24 -13.35 8.32
CA ALA A 41 -5.18 -14.09 8.99
C ALA A 41 -4.23 -13.16 9.77
N PHE A 42 -4.77 -12.33 10.64
CA PHE A 42 -4.02 -11.40 11.50
C PHE A 42 -3.10 -10.44 10.72
N GLY A 43 -3.56 -9.99 9.54
CA GLY A 43 -2.74 -9.18 8.65
C GLY A 43 -1.66 -9.98 7.90
N GLY A 44 -1.78 -11.30 7.85
CA GLY A 44 -0.81 -12.20 7.22
C GLY A 44 0.44 -12.46 8.06
N THR A 45 0.42 -12.15 9.35
CA THR A 45 1.57 -12.37 10.24
C THR A 45 1.73 -13.83 10.67
N GLU A 46 0.67 -14.63 10.58
CA GLU A 46 0.72 -16.07 10.83
C GLU A 46 1.32 -16.82 9.63
N THR A 47 2.47 -17.45 9.84
CA THR A 47 3.28 -18.07 8.77
C THR A 47 2.50 -19.09 7.93
N ILE A 48 1.73 -19.98 8.57
CA ILE A 48 0.98 -21.03 7.86
C ILE A 48 -0.14 -20.41 7.02
N ALA A 49 -0.89 -19.47 7.60
CA ALA A 49 -1.97 -18.82 6.90
C ALA A 49 -1.46 -18.01 5.70
N PHE A 50 -0.33 -17.31 5.85
CA PHE A 50 0.24 -16.57 4.75
C PHE A 50 0.88 -17.48 3.68
N ALA A 51 1.42 -18.64 4.05
CA ALA A 51 1.87 -19.65 3.09
C ALA A 51 0.73 -20.14 2.17
N ILE A 52 -0.49 -20.27 2.70
CA ILE A 52 -1.69 -20.59 1.89
C ILE A 52 -1.97 -19.47 0.88
N VAL A 53 -1.86 -18.20 1.29
CA VAL A 53 -2.01 -17.05 0.38
C VAL A 53 -0.95 -17.08 -0.72
N GLN A 54 0.31 -17.38 -0.38
CA GLN A 54 1.40 -17.50 -1.35
C GLN A 54 1.15 -18.65 -2.34
N LEU A 55 0.73 -19.82 -1.86
CA LEU A 55 0.38 -20.95 -2.72
C LEU A 55 -0.75 -20.61 -3.69
N LEU A 56 -1.79 -19.91 -3.22
CA LEU A 56 -2.90 -19.45 -4.05
C LEU A 56 -2.40 -18.49 -5.15
N LEU A 57 -1.61 -17.48 -4.79
CA LEU A 57 -1.12 -16.48 -5.72
C LEU A 57 -0.11 -17.05 -6.71
N PHE A 58 0.86 -17.86 -6.24
CA PHE A 58 1.88 -18.45 -7.11
C PHE A 58 1.28 -19.53 -8.01
N GLY A 59 0.35 -20.35 -7.50
CA GLY A 59 -0.38 -21.34 -8.30
C GLY A 59 -1.18 -20.67 -9.41
N ALA A 60 -1.92 -19.60 -9.09
CA ALA A 60 -2.65 -18.83 -10.10
C ALA A 60 -1.71 -18.16 -11.11
N ALA A 61 -0.56 -17.64 -10.67
CA ALA A 61 0.44 -17.05 -11.56
C ALA A 61 1.05 -18.09 -12.50
N ALA A 62 1.37 -19.28 -12.00
CA ALA A 62 1.89 -20.39 -12.82
C ALA A 62 0.88 -20.84 -13.88
N ILE A 63 -0.40 -21.03 -13.50
CA ILE A 63 -1.48 -21.38 -14.43
C ILE A 63 -1.66 -20.26 -15.48
N PHE A 64 -1.63 -18.99 -15.04
CA PHE A 64 -1.76 -17.86 -15.96
C PHE A 64 -0.61 -17.83 -16.98
N VAL A 65 0.64 -17.97 -16.53
CA VAL A 65 1.82 -17.96 -17.41
C VAL A 65 1.79 -19.15 -18.39
N ALA A 66 1.36 -20.33 -17.93
CA ALA A 66 1.29 -21.52 -18.77
C ALA A 66 0.14 -21.47 -19.80
N GLY A 67 -0.97 -20.80 -19.49
CA GLY A 67 -2.18 -20.79 -20.33
C GLY A 67 -2.39 -19.50 -21.13
N ALA A 68 -1.73 -18.41 -20.78
CA ALA A 68 -1.93 -17.14 -21.48
C ALA A 68 -1.09 -17.10 -22.76
N PRO A 69 -1.66 -16.59 -23.89
CA PRO A 69 -0.89 -16.38 -25.10
C PRO A 69 0.23 -15.33 -24.83
N GLU A 70 1.38 -15.47 -25.50
CA GLU A 70 2.55 -14.60 -25.28
C GLU A 70 2.25 -13.10 -25.41
N SER A 71 1.25 -12.73 -26.20
CA SER A 71 0.80 -11.35 -26.40
C SER A 71 -0.16 -10.84 -25.31
N ALA A 72 -0.69 -11.72 -24.44
CA ALA A 72 -1.79 -11.39 -23.54
C ALA A 72 -1.40 -10.40 -22.42
N PHE A 73 -0.21 -10.57 -21.88
CA PHE A 73 0.34 -9.68 -20.87
C PHE A 73 1.87 -9.62 -20.97
N ARG A 74 2.37 -8.52 -21.45
CA ARG A 74 3.81 -8.20 -21.40
C ARG A 74 4.01 -7.06 -20.41
N PRO A 75 4.69 -7.30 -19.28
CA PRO A 75 5.11 -6.21 -18.41
C PRO A 75 5.85 -5.16 -19.25
N THR A 76 5.48 -3.91 -19.09
CA THR A 76 6.28 -2.85 -19.73
C THR A 76 7.67 -2.85 -19.08
N ALA A 77 8.71 -2.48 -19.83
CA ALA A 77 10.06 -2.37 -19.27
C ALA A 77 10.06 -1.52 -17.97
N ARG A 78 9.24 -0.46 -17.93
CA ARG A 78 9.10 0.42 -16.77
C ARG A 78 8.50 -0.28 -15.55
N SER A 79 7.55 -1.20 -15.74
CA SER A 79 6.93 -1.95 -14.62
C SER A 79 7.77 -3.14 -14.18
N ALA A 80 8.74 -3.59 -14.99
CA ALA A 80 9.58 -4.73 -14.70
C ALA A 80 10.91 -4.36 -14.00
N VAL A 81 11.40 -3.12 -14.18
CA VAL A 81 12.73 -2.71 -13.67
C VAL A 81 12.82 -2.87 -12.15
N VAL A 82 11.87 -2.35 -11.39
CA VAL A 82 11.94 -2.40 -9.91
C VAL A 82 11.83 -3.82 -9.39
N PRO A 83 10.85 -4.66 -9.82
CA PRO A 83 10.83 -6.08 -9.45
C PRO A 83 12.13 -6.81 -9.80
N ALA A 84 12.74 -6.53 -10.96
CA ALA A 84 13.99 -7.16 -11.38
C ALA A 84 15.16 -6.72 -10.48
N VAL A 85 15.27 -5.43 -10.16
CA VAL A 85 16.33 -4.90 -9.28
C VAL A 85 16.21 -5.49 -7.89
N LEU A 86 15.01 -5.45 -7.29
CA LEU A 86 14.78 -6.00 -5.95
C LEU A 86 15.08 -7.51 -5.91
N THR A 87 14.62 -8.27 -6.91
CA THR A 87 14.92 -9.70 -7.03
C THR A 87 16.43 -9.93 -7.16
N GLY A 88 17.10 -9.16 -8.02
CA GLY A 88 18.56 -9.28 -8.23
C GLY A 88 19.35 -9.03 -6.94
N VAL A 89 18.98 -8.01 -6.16
CA VAL A 89 19.63 -7.71 -4.88
C VAL A 89 19.41 -8.85 -3.87
N VAL A 90 18.17 -9.36 -3.73
CA VAL A 90 17.93 -10.49 -2.81
C VAL A 90 18.66 -11.75 -3.24
N LEU A 91 18.74 -12.04 -4.54
CA LEU A 91 19.53 -13.19 -5.04
C LEU A 91 21.02 -13.02 -4.75
N LEU A 92 21.57 -11.79 -4.86
CA LEU A 92 22.94 -11.49 -4.45
C LEU A 92 23.14 -11.67 -2.94
N GLN A 93 22.17 -11.23 -2.11
CA GLN A 93 22.21 -11.42 -0.65
C GLN A 93 22.20 -12.91 -0.27
N LEU A 94 21.53 -13.76 -1.06
CA LEU A 94 21.41 -15.21 -0.86
C LEU A 94 22.45 -16.03 -1.63
N CYS A 95 23.34 -15.38 -2.41
CA CYS A 95 24.38 -16.08 -3.14
C CYS A 95 25.46 -16.54 -2.17
N PRO A 96 25.80 -17.85 -2.16
CA PRO A 96 26.90 -18.35 -1.36
C PRO A 96 28.23 -17.87 -1.95
N LEU A 97 29.00 -17.12 -1.17
CA LEU A 97 30.27 -16.52 -1.59
C LEU A 97 31.42 -17.00 -0.72
N PRO A 98 32.67 -17.02 -1.26
CA PRO A 98 33.85 -17.29 -0.45
C PRO A 98 33.95 -16.29 0.72
N VAL A 99 34.28 -16.76 1.91
CA VAL A 99 34.42 -15.91 3.12
C VAL A 99 35.42 -14.79 2.90
N SER A 100 36.51 -15.03 2.10
CA SER A 100 37.46 -14.00 1.74
C SER A 100 36.85 -12.79 1.00
N TRP A 101 35.81 -13.04 0.20
CA TRP A 101 35.05 -11.97 -0.48
C TRP A 101 34.13 -11.21 0.48
N LEU A 102 33.45 -11.94 1.38
CA LEU A 102 32.60 -11.35 2.39
C LEU A 102 33.39 -10.48 3.37
N HIS A 103 34.57 -10.90 3.78
CA HIS A 103 35.48 -10.10 4.58
C HIS A 103 35.88 -8.79 3.85
N ARG A 104 36.24 -8.92 2.55
CA ARG A 104 36.71 -7.76 1.77
C ARG A 104 35.61 -6.75 1.42
N PHE A 105 34.37 -7.21 1.14
CA PHE A 105 33.29 -6.38 0.61
C PHE A 105 32.16 -6.13 1.59
N ALA A 106 31.98 -6.97 2.62
CA ALA A 106 30.92 -6.86 3.62
C ALA A 106 31.43 -6.57 5.03
N GLY A 107 32.76 -6.46 5.23
CA GLY A 107 33.36 -6.16 6.54
C GLY A 107 33.13 -7.25 7.59
N ARG A 108 32.74 -8.48 7.18
CA ARG A 108 32.46 -9.58 8.11
C ARG A 108 33.75 -10.21 8.59
N GLU A 109 33.86 -10.42 9.91
CA GLU A 109 34.97 -11.17 10.48
C GLU A 109 34.99 -12.62 9.96
N ALA A 110 36.17 -13.16 9.75
CA ALA A 110 36.32 -14.54 9.32
C ALA A 110 35.77 -15.46 10.41
N SER A 111 34.89 -16.38 10.05
CA SER A 111 34.42 -17.41 10.98
C SER A 111 35.63 -18.29 11.41
N PRO A 112 35.83 -18.50 12.73
CA PRO A 112 36.98 -19.26 13.24
C PRO A 112 36.95 -20.73 12.82
N ASP A 113 35.84 -21.28 12.39
CA ASP A 113 35.62 -22.75 12.28
C ASP A 113 35.83 -23.34 10.88
N GLY A 114 36.68 -22.76 10.05
CA GLY A 114 37.04 -23.35 8.73
C GLY A 114 35.92 -23.30 7.69
N VAL A 115 34.85 -22.52 7.91
CA VAL A 115 33.77 -22.30 6.97
C VAL A 115 34.30 -21.57 5.74
N ARG A 116 34.16 -22.18 4.55
CA ARG A 116 34.70 -21.64 3.29
C ARG A 116 33.77 -20.70 2.56
N THR A 117 32.47 -20.79 2.82
CA THR A 117 31.41 -19.97 2.15
C THR A 117 30.46 -19.42 3.17
N GLY A 118 29.91 -18.22 2.86
CA GLY A 118 28.89 -17.53 3.63
C GLY A 118 27.95 -16.74 2.71
N TYR A 119 27.11 -15.90 3.26
CA TYR A 119 26.15 -15.08 2.53
C TYR A 119 26.32 -13.60 2.88
N PHE A 120 25.90 -12.70 1.99
CA PHE A 120 25.76 -11.28 2.35
C PHE A 120 24.66 -11.09 3.41
N SER A 121 23.57 -11.84 3.30
CA SER A 121 22.50 -11.83 4.29
C SER A 121 23.01 -12.24 5.68
N PHE A 122 22.61 -11.47 6.72
CA PHE A 122 22.92 -11.79 8.12
C PHE A 122 22.15 -13.01 8.60
N GLU A 123 20.94 -13.21 8.06
CA GLU A 123 20.08 -14.35 8.35
C GLU A 123 19.43 -14.85 7.04
N PRO A 124 20.06 -15.80 6.34
CA PRO A 124 19.58 -16.27 5.04
C PRO A 124 18.18 -16.89 5.08
N TYR A 125 17.77 -17.45 6.22
CA TYR A 125 16.42 -17.98 6.37
C TYR A 125 15.37 -16.86 6.37
N ALA A 126 15.58 -15.82 7.14
CA ALA A 126 14.70 -14.64 7.16
C ALA A 126 14.62 -14.01 5.76
N THR A 127 15.77 -13.85 5.09
CA THR A 127 15.81 -13.30 3.72
C THR A 127 15.01 -14.15 2.73
N ARG A 128 15.09 -15.47 2.78
CA ARG A 128 14.27 -16.36 1.93
C ARG A 128 12.78 -16.22 2.20
N THR A 129 12.39 -16.16 3.46
CA THR A 129 10.99 -16.00 3.88
C THR A 129 10.42 -14.67 3.39
N HIS A 130 11.12 -13.56 3.61
CA HIS A 130 10.70 -12.25 3.15
C HIS A 130 10.76 -12.12 1.62
N PHE A 131 11.66 -12.84 0.96
CA PHE A 131 11.68 -12.89 -0.51
C PHE A 131 10.42 -13.52 -1.09
N LEU A 132 9.88 -14.57 -0.47
CA LEU A 132 8.59 -15.13 -0.90
C LEU A 132 7.44 -14.15 -0.69
N ILE A 133 7.47 -13.34 0.37
CA ILE A 133 6.49 -12.25 0.57
C ILE A 133 6.62 -11.21 -0.55
N LEU A 134 7.84 -10.79 -0.85
CA LEU A 134 8.14 -9.83 -1.93
C LEU A 134 7.66 -10.35 -3.30
N LEU A 135 7.89 -11.63 -3.61
CA LEU A 135 7.38 -12.25 -4.85
C LEU A 135 5.86 -12.27 -4.89
N ALA A 136 5.16 -12.54 -3.77
CA ALA A 136 3.71 -12.45 -3.69
C ALA A 136 3.22 -11.01 -3.93
N CYS A 137 3.94 -9.99 -3.44
CA CYS A 137 3.68 -8.59 -3.72
C CYS A 137 3.82 -8.27 -5.22
N PHE A 138 4.82 -8.82 -5.90
CA PHE A 138 4.95 -8.68 -7.36
C PHE A 138 3.79 -9.33 -8.12
N VAL A 139 3.36 -10.52 -7.70
CA VAL A 139 2.18 -11.17 -8.28
C VAL A 139 0.95 -10.28 -8.09
N ALA A 140 0.71 -9.74 -6.89
CA ALA A 140 -0.41 -8.84 -6.61
C ALA A 140 -0.35 -7.56 -7.47
N PHE A 141 0.84 -6.98 -7.64
CA PHE A 141 1.08 -5.82 -8.50
C PHE A 141 0.72 -6.09 -9.96
N TYR A 142 1.16 -7.22 -10.52
CA TYR A 142 0.86 -7.58 -11.91
C TYR A 142 -0.58 -8.04 -12.10
N PHE A 143 -1.16 -8.77 -11.14
CA PHE A 143 -2.56 -9.18 -11.19
C PHE A 143 -3.50 -7.98 -11.15
N ALA A 144 -3.20 -6.95 -10.36
CA ALA A 144 -3.95 -5.70 -10.35
C ALA A 144 -3.88 -4.98 -11.71
N GLN A 145 -2.74 -5.04 -12.43
CA GLN A 145 -2.63 -4.51 -13.78
C GLN A 145 -3.52 -5.27 -14.77
N ILE A 146 -3.56 -6.62 -14.70
CA ILE A 146 -4.41 -7.46 -15.55
C ILE A 146 -5.89 -7.18 -15.28
N VAL A 147 -6.29 -7.14 -14.01
CA VAL A 147 -7.66 -6.78 -13.59
C VAL A 147 -8.05 -5.39 -14.10
N SER A 148 -7.10 -4.45 -14.13
CA SER A 148 -7.31 -3.07 -14.57
C SER A 148 -7.63 -2.92 -16.05
N GLN A 149 -7.33 -3.91 -16.89
CA GLN A 149 -7.60 -3.85 -18.32
C GLN A 149 -9.11 -3.90 -18.63
N ASN A 150 -9.91 -4.46 -17.74
CA ASN A 150 -11.36 -4.54 -17.88
C ASN A 150 -12.09 -3.72 -16.82
N ARG A 151 -12.99 -2.80 -17.25
CA ARG A 151 -13.72 -1.91 -16.35
C ARG A 151 -14.56 -2.67 -15.31
N ARG A 152 -15.29 -3.73 -15.71
CA ARG A 152 -16.14 -4.49 -14.78
C ARG A 152 -15.32 -5.21 -13.71
N ARG A 153 -14.18 -5.80 -14.09
CA ARG A 153 -13.27 -6.46 -13.16
C ARG A 153 -12.65 -5.47 -12.18
N LYS A 154 -12.21 -4.30 -12.69
CA LYS A 154 -11.71 -3.21 -11.86
C LYS A 154 -12.75 -2.73 -10.86
N GLN A 155 -14.00 -2.56 -11.29
CA GLN A 155 -15.12 -2.18 -10.41
C GLN A 155 -15.37 -3.23 -9.33
N PHE A 156 -15.36 -4.52 -9.69
CA PHE A 156 -15.52 -5.62 -8.74
C PHE A 156 -14.38 -5.62 -7.71
N PHE A 157 -13.13 -5.52 -8.18
CA PHE A 157 -11.96 -5.53 -7.30
C PHE A 157 -11.98 -4.37 -6.30
N ILE A 158 -12.23 -3.13 -6.76
CA ILE A 158 -12.35 -1.97 -5.87
C ILE A 158 -13.54 -2.13 -4.91
N GLY A 159 -14.68 -2.62 -5.40
CA GLY A 159 -15.83 -2.93 -4.54
C GLY A 159 -15.51 -3.95 -3.47
N SER A 160 -14.74 -4.99 -3.81
CA SER A 160 -14.28 -6.01 -2.85
C SER A 160 -13.32 -5.45 -1.80
N LEU A 161 -12.39 -4.56 -2.18
CA LEU A 161 -11.52 -3.86 -1.23
C LEU A 161 -12.31 -2.99 -0.25
N ILE A 162 -13.27 -2.22 -0.76
CA ILE A 162 -14.13 -1.36 0.07
C ILE A 162 -14.98 -2.23 1.01
N ALA A 163 -15.54 -3.33 0.51
CA ALA A 163 -16.31 -4.26 1.34
C ALA A 163 -15.45 -4.88 2.45
N LEU A 164 -14.24 -5.34 2.11
CA LEU A 164 -13.27 -5.88 3.07
C LEU A 164 -12.94 -4.86 4.17
N GLY A 165 -12.55 -3.63 3.78
CA GLY A 165 -12.25 -2.58 4.74
C GLY A 165 -13.45 -2.19 5.61
N THR A 166 -14.67 -2.23 5.04
CA THR A 166 -15.90 -1.95 5.79
C THR A 166 -16.18 -3.04 6.82
N LEU A 167 -16.00 -4.32 6.46
CA LEU A 167 -16.15 -5.44 7.38
C LEU A 167 -15.12 -5.38 8.52
N GLU A 168 -13.87 -5.08 8.19
CA GLU A 168 -12.80 -4.87 9.17
C GLU A 168 -13.10 -3.69 10.10
N ALA A 169 -13.54 -2.57 9.52
CA ALA A 169 -13.92 -1.39 10.30
C ALA A 169 -15.09 -1.69 11.26
N PHE A 170 -16.11 -2.38 10.77
CA PHE A 170 -17.25 -2.77 11.57
C PHE A 170 -16.85 -3.74 12.70
N TYR A 171 -16.04 -4.75 12.37
CA TYR A 171 -15.54 -5.70 13.36
C TYR A 171 -14.72 -5.01 14.46
N GLY A 172 -13.79 -4.12 14.09
CA GLY A 172 -13.01 -3.34 15.05
C GLY A 172 -13.87 -2.40 15.92
N LEU A 173 -14.91 -1.77 15.33
CA LEU A 173 -15.85 -0.96 16.10
C LEU A 173 -16.68 -1.79 17.09
N VAL A 174 -17.12 -2.99 16.71
CA VAL A 174 -17.80 -3.92 17.63
C VAL A 174 -16.87 -4.29 18.77
N GLN A 175 -15.60 -4.65 18.51
CA GLN A 175 -14.62 -4.94 19.56
C GLN A 175 -14.51 -3.77 20.55
N TYR A 176 -14.36 -2.54 20.05
CA TYR A 176 -14.21 -1.36 20.88
C TYR A 176 -15.46 -1.05 21.72
N LEU A 177 -16.65 -1.05 21.08
CA LEU A 177 -17.90 -0.65 21.74
C LEU A 177 -18.41 -1.68 22.75
N THR A 178 -18.12 -2.97 22.52
CA THR A 178 -18.60 -4.05 23.41
C THR A 178 -17.55 -4.51 24.42
N GLY A 179 -16.29 -4.06 24.28
CA GLY A 179 -15.17 -4.57 25.06
C GLY A 179 -14.79 -6.03 24.70
N TRP A 180 -15.21 -6.51 23.54
CA TRP A 180 -14.92 -7.88 23.09
C TRP A 180 -13.46 -8.03 22.66
N GLN A 181 -12.62 -8.58 23.54
CA GLN A 181 -11.17 -8.68 23.38
C GLN A 181 -10.74 -9.98 22.66
N GLN A 182 -11.42 -10.33 21.57
CA GLN A 182 -11.12 -11.53 20.78
C GLN A 182 -11.00 -11.21 19.29
N ILE A 183 -10.11 -11.93 18.63
CA ILE A 183 -10.02 -12.02 17.18
C ILE A 183 -10.29 -13.47 16.81
N PHE A 184 -11.49 -13.79 16.37
CA PHE A 184 -11.99 -15.17 16.26
C PHE A 184 -11.84 -15.92 17.59
N ALA A 185 -11.05 -16.99 17.63
CA ALA A 185 -10.72 -17.75 18.84
C ALA A 185 -9.51 -17.21 19.63
N TYR A 186 -8.78 -16.22 19.08
CA TYR A 186 -7.61 -15.66 19.74
C TYR A 186 -8.01 -14.55 20.72
N VAL A 187 -7.60 -14.69 21.98
CA VAL A 187 -7.78 -13.64 22.99
C VAL A 187 -6.66 -12.63 22.86
N LYS A 188 -7.01 -11.35 22.67
CA LYS A 188 -6.05 -10.25 22.54
C LYS A 188 -5.20 -10.12 23.79
N LYS A 189 -3.91 -9.90 23.61
CA LYS A 189 -2.94 -9.63 24.70
C LYS A 189 -2.45 -8.18 24.73
N PHE A 190 -2.62 -7.47 23.61
CA PHE A 190 -2.20 -6.10 23.41
C PHE A 190 -3.32 -5.29 22.77
N ASP A 191 -3.25 -3.96 22.82
CA ASP A 191 -4.23 -3.04 22.24
C ASP A 191 -5.67 -3.37 22.66
N LEU A 192 -5.88 -3.54 24.02
CA LEU A 192 -7.15 -4.00 24.58
C LEU A 192 -8.25 -2.93 24.57
N GLU A 193 -7.88 -1.65 24.51
CA GLU A 193 -8.80 -0.51 24.51
C GLU A 193 -8.99 0.10 23.14
N GLU A 194 -8.50 -0.56 22.09
CA GLU A 194 -8.49 -0.06 20.74
C GLU A 194 -9.21 -0.98 19.75
N ALA A 195 -9.77 -0.38 18.70
CA ALA A 195 -10.25 -1.10 17.53
C ALA A 195 -9.07 -1.67 16.73
N THR A 196 -9.04 -2.97 16.52
CA THR A 196 -7.97 -3.64 15.78
C THR A 196 -8.47 -4.53 14.64
N GLY A 197 -9.78 -4.74 14.52
CA GLY A 197 -10.32 -5.68 13.54
C GLY A 197 -9.73 -7.08 13.73
N THR A 198 -9.29 -7.68 12.65
CA THR A 198 -8.59 -8.98 12.69
C THR A 198 -7.08 -8.85 12.89
N TYR A 199 -6.53 -7.63 13.00
CA TYR A 199 -5.12 -7.39 13.27
C TYR A 199 -4.79 -7.47 14.76
N ILE A 200 -3.57 -7.88 15.09
CA ILE A 200 -3.08 -7.84 16.48
C ILE A 200 -2.70 -6.41 16.88
N ASN A 201 -2.12 -5.65 15.92
CA ASN A 201 -1.61 -4.30 16.14
C ASN A 201 -2.55 -3.25 15.51
N ARG A 202 -2.99 -2.28 16.34
CA ARG A 202 -3.86 -1.18 15.93
C ARG A 202 -3.28 -0.30 14.80
N ASN A 203 -1.94 -0.16 14.72
CA ASN A 203 -1.31 0.65 13.68
C ASN A 203 -1.42 -0.02 12.30
N HIS A 204 -1.23 -1.35 12.24
CA HIS A 204 -1.35 -2.11 11.00
C HIS A 204 -2.80 -2.18 10.51
N TYR A 205 -3.76 -2.30 11.45
CA TYR A 205 -5.18 -2.16 11.15
C TYR A 205 -5.50 -0.76 10.57
N ALA A 206 -4.97 0.31 11.19
CA ALA A 206 -5.12 1.65 10.65
C ALA A 206 -4.49 1.78 9.26
N GLY A 207 -3.32 1.14 9.01
CA GLY A 207 -2.68 1.08 7.70
C GLY A 207 -3.56 0.46 6.62
N LEU A 208 -4.31 -0.61 6.94
CA LEU A 208 -5.31 -1.17 6.03
C LEU A 208 -6.41 -0.16 5.71
N LEU A 209 -7.00 0.43 6.75
CA LEU A 209 -8.17 1.31 6.58
C LEU A 209 -7.83 2.61 5.84
N GLU A 210 -6.67 3.21 6.12
CA GLU A 210 -6.22 4.43 5.46
C GLU A 210 -5.88 4.23 3.97
N MET A 211 -5.55 3.01 3.55
CA MET A 211 -5.39 2.66 2.14
C MET A 211 -6.74 2.48 1.43
N ILE A 212 -7.79 2.07 2.13
CA ILE A 212 -9.11 1.79 1.53
C ILE A 212 -10.01 3.03 1.54
N LEU A 213 -9.95 3.85 2.58
CA LEU A 213 -10.74 5.09 2.73
C LEU A 213 -10.68 6.00 1.49
N PRO A 214 -9.52 6.26 0.84
CA PRO A 214 -9.44 7.09 -0.36
C PRO A 214 -10.30 6.62 -1.51
N PHE A 215 -10.46 5.30 -1.71
CA PHE A 215 -11.32 4.75 -2.76
C PHE A 215 -12.80 5.00 -2.46
N SER A 216 -13.22 4.86 -1.21
CA SER A 216 -14.59 5.17 -0.80
C SER A 216 -14.91 6.65 -1.01
N LEU A 217 -14.03 7.56 -0.58
CA LEU A 217 -14.18 9.01 -0.80
C LEU A 217 -14.19 9.36 -2.29
N ALA A 218 -13.33 8.75 -3.10
CA ALA A 218 -13.31 8.97 -4.53
C ALA A 218 -14.65 8.58 -5.20
N LEU A 219 -15.29 7.50 -4.72
CA LEU A 219 -16.63 7.11 -5.18
C LEU A 219 -17.70 8.12 -4.76
N VAL A 220 -17.62 8.76 -3.59
CA VAL A 220 -18.51 9.85 -3.18
C VAL A 220 -18.46 10.99 -4.22
N PHE A 221 -17.26 11.43 -4.60
CA PHE A 221 -17.10 12.48 -5.62
C PHE A 221 -17.59 12.05 -7.00
N TYR A 222 -17.40 10.79 -7.35
CA TYR A 222 -17.87 10.25 -8.64
C TYR A 222 -19.40 10.25 -8.73
N GLU A 223 -20.08 9.74 -7.72
CA GLU A 223 -21.55 9.72 -7.74
C GLU A 223 -22.13 11.16 -7.62
N TYR A 224 -21.51 12.03 -6.82
CA TYR A 224 -21.89 13.45 -6.78
C TYR A 224 -21.75 14.13 -8.15
N ALA A 225 -20.64 13.92 -8.86
CA ALA A 225 -20.42 14.51 -10.18
C ALA A 225 -21.44 14.02 -11.23
N LYS A 226 -21.82 12.74 -11.19
CA LYS A 226 -22.88 12.19 -12.04
C LYS A 226 -24.25 12.83 -11.77
N LEU A 227 -24.58 13.01 -10.49
CA LEU A 227 -25.86 13.64 -10.11
C LEU A 227 -25.93 15.08 -10.61
N ARG A 228 -24.80 15.80 -10.58
CA ARG A 228 -24.69 17.18 -11.07
C ARG A 228 -24.77 17.25 -12.60
N GLY A 229 -24.01 16.38 -13.32
CA GLY A 229 -23.94 16.38 -14.78
C GLY A 229 -25.27 16.08 -15.47
N ASN A 230 -26.11 15.26 -14.87
CA ASN A 230 -27.41 14.88 -15.43
C ASN A 230 -28.51 15.96 -15.27
N ARG A 231 -28.29 17.07 -14.55
CA ARG A 231 -29.38 17.97 -14.12
C ARG A 231 -29.09 19.48 -14.19
N GLY A 232 -27.93 19.90 -14.67
CA GLY A 232 -27.55 21.31 -14.72
C GLY A 232 -27.23 21.93 -13.34
N ALA A 233 -26.82 23.20 -13.33
CA ALA A 233 -26.20 23.87 -12.17
C ALA A 233 -27.14 24.17 -10.96
N SER A 234 -28.47 23.95 -11.06
CA SER A 234 -29.44 24.32 -10.01
C SER A 234 -29.98 23.12 -9.22
N MET A 235 -29.11 22.30 -8.64
CA MET A 235 -29.55 21.21 -7.77
C MET A 235 -29.74 21.70 -6.34
N THR A 236 -31.00 21.87 -5.92
CA THR A 236 -31.34 22.13 -4.52
C THR A 236 -31.30 20.84 -3.71
N LEU A 237 -31.00 20.94 -2.40
CA LEU A 237 -30.99 19.83 -1.45
C LEU A 237 -32.30 19.01 -1.51
N ARG A 238 -33.43 19.67 -1.70
CA ARG A 238 -34.77 19.05 -1.83
C ARG A 238 -34.87 18.15 -3.08
N LYS A 239 -34.25 18.54 -4.20
CA LYS A 239 -34.17 17.71 -5.42
C LYS A 239 -33.20 16.55 -5.29
N LEU A 240 -32.15 16.71 -4.49
CA LEU A 240 -31.21 15.63 -4.16
C LEU A 240 -31.91 14.50 -3.38
N ILE A 241 -32.70 14.87 -2.36
CA ILE A 241 -33.42 13.94 -1.48
C ILE A 241 -34.52 13.16 -2.24
N ALA A 242 -35.16 13.77 -3.23
CA ALA A 242 -36.28 13.18 -3.97
C ALA A 242 -35.90 12.16 -5.05
N THR A 243 -34.62 11.74 -5.18
CA THR A 243 -34.17 10.96 -6.31
C THR A 243 -33.39 9.71 -5.91
N SER A 244 -33.54 8.63 -6.71
CA SER A 244 -32.73 7.40 -6.63
C SER A 244 -31.21 7.63 -6.68
N GLY A 245 -30.78 8.84 -7.06
CA GLY A 245 -29.38 9.27 -7.01
C GLY A 245 -28.83 9.44 -5.58
N LEU A 246 -29.68 9.76 -4.61
CA LEU A 246 -29.26 9.90 -3.22
C LEU A 246 -28.78 8.55 -2.66
N GLN A 247 -29.47 7.44 -2.96
CA GLN A 247 -29.08 6.12 -2.50
C GLN A 247 -27.67 5.70 -3.00
N ARG A 248 -27.28 6.13 -4.22
CA ARG A 248 -25.95 5.87 -4.76
C ARG A 248 -24.85 6.68 -4.09
N LEU A 249 -25.19 7.87 -3.58
CA LEU A 249 -24.27 8.72 -2.85
C LEU A 249 -24.16 8.32 -1.37
N THR A 250 -25.28 7.92 -0.75
CA THR A 250 -25.30 7.59 0.70
C THR A 250 -24.45 6.38 1.03
N LEU A 251 -24.46 5.33 0.19
CA LEU A 251 -23.67 4.13 0.48
C LEU A 251 -22.16 4.42 0.62
N PRO A 252 -21.45 4.99 -0.37
CA PRO A 252 -20.03 5.28 -0.22
C PRO A 252 -19.75 6.33 0.87
N LEU A 253 -20.69 7.24 1.15
CA LEU A 253 -20.57 8.19 2.25
C LEU A 253 -20.63 7.49 3.61
N CYS A 254 -21.62 6.61 3.83
CA CYS A 254 -21.72 5.82 5.07
C CYS A 254 -20.50 4.94 5.28
N VAL A 255 -20.02 4.29 4.23
CA VAL A 255 -18.78 3.51 4.27
C VAL A 255 -17.59 4.38 4.69
N SER A 256 -17.44 5.57 4.10
CA SER A 256 -16.36 6.50 4.46
C SER A 256 -16.43 6.90 5.93
N VAL A 257 -17.65 7.15 6.45
CA VAL A 257 -17.87 7.49 7.86
C VAL A 257 -17.50 6.32 8.78
N ILE A 258 -17.89 5.10 8.43
CA ILE A 258 -17.55 3.89 9.19
C ILE A 258 -16.02 3.69 9.23
N LEU A 259 -15.34 3.81 8.08
CA LEU A 259 -13.87 3.69 7.99
C LEU A 259 -13.18 4.79 8.83
N CYS A 260 -13.65 6.04 8.74
CA CYS A 260 -13.13 7.14 9.57
C CYS A 260 -13.34 6.90 11.06
N ALA A 261 -14.53 6.45 11.48
CA ALA A 261 -14.80 6.12 12.88
C ALA A 261 -13.86 5.02 13.37
N ALA A 262 -13.70 3.94 12.61
CA ALA A 262 -12.81 2.84 12.97
C ALA A 262 -11.34 3.29 13.07
N LEU A 263 -10.87 4.18 12.17
CA LEU A 263 -9.57 4.80 12.25
C LEU A 263 -9.38 5.61 13.54
N VAL A 264 -10.38 6.41 13.94
CA VAL A 264 -10.34 7.18 15.19
C VAL A 264 -10.28 6.26 16.39
N PHE A 265 -11.11 5.23 16.43
CA PHE A 265 -11.16 4.27 17.53
C PHE A 265 -10.01 3.26 17.55
N SER A 266 -9.23 3.16 16.47
CA SER A 266 -7.93 2.47 16.50
C SER A 266 -6.92 3.19 17.39
N ARG A 267 -7.12 4.49 17.69
CA ARG A 267 -6.17 5.34 18.42
C ARG A 267 -4.76 5.34 17.81
N SER A 268 -4.60 4.91 16.54
CA SER A 268 -3.34 4.99 15.82
C SER A 268 -3.09 6.42 15.37
N ARG A 269 -2.22 7.13 16.08
CA ARG A 269 -1.91 8.55 15.83
C ARG A 269 -1.40 8.79 14.40
N MET A 270 -0.43 7.95 13.97
CA MET A 270 0.11 8.06 12.62
C MET A 270 -0.89 7.64 11.56
N GLY A 271 -1.68 6.59 11.79
CA GLY A 271 -2.77 6.20 10.88
C GLY A 271 -3.80 7.31 10.70
N ILE A 272 -4.20 7.99 11.79
CA ILE A 272 -5.12 9.13 11.73
C ILE A 272 -4.49 10.29 10.94
N LEU A 273 -3.23 10.67 11.24
CA LEU A 273 -2.54 11.76 10.53
C LEU A 273 -2.34 11.45 9.04
N ALA A 274 -1.98 10.21 8.71
CA ALA A 274 -1.80 9.74 7.33
C ALA A 274 -3.13 9.79 6.57
N ALA A 275 -4.21 9.29 7.17
CA ALA A 275 -5.56 9.36 6.59
C ALA A 275 -6.02 10.81 6.37
N LEU A 276 -5.81 11.69 7.36
CA LEU A 276 -6.17 13.11 7.25
C LEU A 276 -5.38 13.81 6.13
N SER A 277 -4.07 13.55 6.04
CA SER A 277 -3.23 14.10 4.96
C SER A 277 -3.68 13.62 3.59
N SER A 278 -4.01 12.33 3.47
CA SER A 278 -4.59 11.75 2.25
C SER A 278 -5.90 12.46 1.86
N VAL A 279 -6.79 12.68 2.81
CA VAL A 279 -8.06 13.38 2.60
C VAL A 279 -7.82 14.81 2.13
N VAL A 280 -6.89 15.55 2.74
CA VAL A 280 -6.52 16.91 2.33
C VAL A 280 -6.02 16.92 0.88
N VAL A 281 -5.15 15.98 0.49
CA VAL A 281 -4.65 15.86 -0.88
C VAL A 281 -5.79 15.55 -1.86
N ILE A 282 -6.71 14.63 -1.52
CA ILE A 282 -7.90 14.32 -2.32
C ILE A 282 -8.73 15.58 -2.56
N PHE A 283 -9.05 16.33 -1.50
CA PHE A 283 -9.85 17.55 -1.62
C PHE A 283 -9.14 18.65 -2.41
N ALA A 284 -7.83 18.82 -2.22
CA ALA A 284 -7.04 19.76 -3.01
C ALA A 284 -7.10 19.43 -4.51
N LEU A 285 -6.90 18.16 -4.88
CA LEU A 285 -7.00 17.71 -6.27
C LEU A 285 -8.42 17.86 -6.84
N VAL A 286 -9.44 17.52 -6.08
CA VAL A 286 -10.84 17.70 -6.50
C VAL A 286 -11.15 19.17 -6.73
N SER A 287 -10.65 20.08 -5.89
CA SER A 287 -10.88 21.52 -5.98
C SER A 287 -10.32 22.16 -7.25
N ILE A 288 -9.23 21.62 -7.78
CA ILE A 288 -8.63 22.11 -9.04
C ILE A 288 -9.11 21.35 -10.29
N SER A 289 -10.04 20.40 -10.12
CA SER A 289 -10.50 19.53 -11.20
C SER A 289 -11.91 19.89 -11.70
N LYS A 290 -12.36 19.22 -12.76
CA LYS A 290 -13.74 19.33 -13.25
C LYS A 290 -14.80 18.81 -12.27
N PHE A 291 -14.40 18.08 -11.20
CA PHE A 291 -15.29 17.67 -10.12
C PHE A 291 -15.56 18.79 -9.10
N HIS A 292 -14.91 19.96 -9.27
CA HIS A 292 -15.11 21.13 -8.39
C HIS A 292 -16.56 21.62 -8.38
N GLY A 293 -17.04 21.97 -7.20
CA GLY A 293 -18.36 22.56 -6.98
C GLY A 293 -18.49 23.05 -5.54
N ARG A 294 -19.48 23.94 -5.26
CA ARG A 294 -19.68 24.48 -3.91
C ARG A 294 -19.79 23.41 -2.83
N ALA A 295 -20.45 22.28 -3.12
CA ALA A 295 -20.54 21.17 -2.17
C ALA A 295 -19.19 20.47 -1.93
N SER A 296 -18.33 20.33 -2.96
CA SER A 296 -17.00 19.76 -2.77
C SER A 296 -16.12 20.67 -1.89
N SER A 297 -16.24 22.00 -2.05
CA SER A 297 -15.53 22.96 -1.19
C SER A 297 -16.04 22.95 0.25
N LEU A 298 -17.36 22.83 0.45
CA LEU A 298 -17.96 22.70 1.79
C LEU A 298 -17.54 21.39 2.47
N LEU A 299 -17.56 20.27 1.75
CA LEU A 299 -17.07 18.99 2.27
C LEU A 299 -15.58 19.08 2.62
N ALA A 300 -14.76 19.72 1.77
CA ALA A 300 -13.36 19.96 2.06
C ALA A 300 -13.18 20.79 3.33
N ALA A 301 -13.87 21.91 3.45
CA ALA A 301 -13.81 22.76 4.64
C ALA A 301 -14.27 22.01 5.90
N MET A 302 -15.35 21.25 5.82
CA MET A 302 -15.84 20.43 6.93
C MET A 302 -14.84 19.37 7.34
N PHE A 303 -14.22 18.67 6.38
CA PHE A 303 -13.18 17.67 6.67
C PHE A 303 -11.91 18.30 7.24
N ILE A 304 -11.49 19.47 6.74
CA ILE A 304 -10.34 20.20 7.29
C ILE A 304 -10.63 20.62 8.74
N VAL A 305 -11.82 21.17 9.02
CA VAL A 305 -12.23 21.56 10.38
C VAL A 305 -12.29 20.34 11.29
N LEU A 306 -12.88 19.23 10.83
CA LEU A 306 -12.93 17.97 11.58
C LEU A 306 -11.51 17.43 11.83
N SER A 307 -10.62 17.51 10.84
CA SER A 307 -9.22 17.09 10.93
C SER A 307 -8.46 17.92 11.96
N ILE A 308 -8.61 19.24 11.93
CA ILE A 308 -8.02 20.14 12.92
C ILE A 308 -8.62 19.87 14.31
N GLY A 309 -9.94 19.70 14.41
CA GLY A 309 -10.62 19.36 15.66
C GLY A 309 -10.12 18.05 16.25
N LEU A 310 -9.94 17.01 15.44
CA LEU A 310 -9.35 15.72 15.84
C LEU A 310 -7.87 15.87 16.24
N ALA A 311 -7.08 16.63 15.49
CA ALA A 311 -5.69 16.89 15.84
C ALA A 311 -5.56 17.65 17.17
N VAL A 312 -6.44 18.63 17.41
CA VAL A 312 -6.53 19.37 18.69
C VAL A 312 -7.00 18.45 19.82
N TRP A 313 -7.99 17.59 19.57
CA TRP A 313 -8.52 16.63 20.55
C TRP A 313 -7.48 15.57 20.93
N ILE A 314 -6.70 15.06 19.97
CA ILE A 314 -5.55 14.16 20.22
C ILE A 314 -4.49 14.90 21.06
N GLY A 315 -4.45 16.24 20.95
CA GLY A 315 -3.57 17.14 21.70
C GLY A 315 -2.11 17.11 21.24
N PRO A 316 -1.34 18.15 21.53
CA PRO A 316 0.11 18.16 21.27
C PRO A 316 0.87 17.27 22.26
N GLY A 317 0.27 16.93 23.41
CA GLY A 317 0.91 16.14 24.46
C GLY A 317 1.59 14.85 23.97
N PRO A 318 0.95 14.05 23.12
CA PRO A 318 1.55 12.84 22.57
C PRO A 318 2.71 13.07 21.60
N ILE A 319 2.76 14.23 20.95
CA ILE A 319 3.89 14.61 20.09
C ILE A 319 4.98 15.20 20.94
N VAL A 320 4.62 16.11 21.86
CA VAL A 320 5.54 16.81 22.75
C VAL A 320 6.15 15.85 23.78
N SER A 321 5.38 14.94 24.39
CA SER A 321 5.94 13.95 25.31
C SER A 321 6.97 13.03 24.63
N ARG A 322 6.78 12.69 23.35
CA ARG A 322 7.78 11.92 22.60
C ARG A 322 9.09 12.69 22.35
N PHE A 323 9.04 14.03 22.25
CA PHE A 323 10.24 14.85 22.19
C PHE A 323 10.84 15.14 23.56
N GLN A 324 10.03 15.12 24.63
CA GLN A 324 10.49 15.27 26.01
C GLN A 324 11.05 13.97 26.59
N ASP A 325 10.51 12.79 26.17
CA ASP A 325 11.03 11.47 26.53
C ASP A 325 12.38 11.13 25.88
N VAL A 326 12.92 12.00 25.00
CA VAL A 326 14.30 11.90 24.50
C VAL A 326 15.34 11.98 25.65
N GLY A 327 14.95 12.56 26.81
CA GLY A 327 15.79 12.58 28.03
C GLY A 327 15.62 11.36 28.93
N ASN A 328 14.50 10.60 28.78
CA ASN A 328 14.22 9.37 29.54
C ASN A 328 14.31 8.17 28.60
N GLU A 329 15.52 7.79 28.22
CA GLU A 329 15.82 6.71 27.25
C GLU A 329 15.23 5.33 27.63
N TYR A 330 14.71 5.19 28.84
CA TYR A 330 14.25 3.93 29.41
C TYR A 330 12.93 4.10 30.17
N SER A 331 11.85 4.40 29.44
CA SER A 331 10.52 4.19 30.01
C SER A 331 10.27 2.68 30.20
N LEU A 332 9.50 2.31 31.23
CA LEU A 332 9.15 0.92 31.62
C LEU A 332 8.51 0.09 30.47
N GLY A 333 8.41 0.61 29.25
CA GLY A 333 7.75 0.03 28.09
C GLY A 333 8.66 -0.35 26.90
N GLY A 334 9.98 -0.30 27.04
CA GLY A 334 10.92 -0.62 25.94
C GLY A 334 11.59 0.60 25.29
N PRO A 335 12.48 0.40 24.29
CA PRO A 335 13.25 1.47 23.67
C PRO A 335 12.34 2.46 22.93
N SER A 336 12.69 3.76 23.02
CA SER A 336 12.00 4.78 22.22
C SER A 336 12.30 4.58 20.74
N ARG A 337 11.38 4.96 19.84
CA ARG A 337 11.63 4.89 18.38
C ARG A 337 12.89 5.68 17.98
N MET A 338 13.16 6.78 18.66
CA MET A 338 14.35 7.61 18.40
C MET A 338 15.65 6.89 18.75
N SER A 339 15.69 6.11 19.86
CA SER A 339 16.87 5.30 20.18
C SER A 339 17.08 4.18 19.15
N ILE A 340 16.00 3.53 18.72
CA ILE A 340 16.06 2.53 17.64
C ILE A 340 16.62 3.15 16.35
N TRP A 341 16.14 4.33 15.96
CA TRP A 341 16.61 5.02 14.76
C TRP A 341 18.08 5.43 14.85
N ARG A 342 18.48 5.98 16.02
CA ARG A 342 19.89 6.33 16.29
C ARG A 342 20.80 5.12 16.12
N ASP A 343 20.41 3.96 16.66
CA ASP A 343 21.20 2.74 16.60
C ASP A 343 21.14 2.06 15.22
N ALA A 344 20.08 2.28 14.44
CA ALA A 344 19.96 1.78 13.07
C ALA A 344 20.83 2.54 12.05
N LEU A 345 21.14 3.83 12.29
CA LEU A 345 21.94 4.64 11.35
C LEU A 345 23.36 4.10 11.15
N PRO A 346 24.15 3.73 12.17
CA PRO A 346 25.45 3.07 11.98
C PRO A 346 25.35 1.77 11.19
N LEU A 347 24.29 0.96 11.40
CA LEU A 347 24.07 -0.26 10.64
C LEU A 347 23.94 0.01 9.14
N ILE A 348 23.17 1.04 8.77
CA ILE A 348 23.01 1.49 7.38
C ILE A 348 24.33 2.02 6.82
N GLN A 349 25.09 2.77 7.62
CA GLN A 349 26.40 3.32 7.22
C GLN A 349 27.46 2.24 6.97
N HIS A 350 27.43 1.15 7.73
CA HIS A 350 28.35 0.03 7.55
C HIS A 350 27.95 -0.87 6.36
N HIS A 351 26.66 -0.93 6.00
CA HIS A 351 26.13 -1.77 4.90
C HIS A 351 25.36 -0.96 3.85
N PRO A 352 25.93 0.14 3.27
CA PRO A 352 25.16 1.12 2.48
C PRO A 352 24.69 0.59 1.12
N TRP A 353 25.36 -0.42 0.53
CA TRP A 353 25.14 -0.83 -0.84
C TRP A 353 24.11 -1.95 -1.01
N LEU A 354 24.24 -3.02 -0.25
CA LEU A 354 23.39 -4.21 -0.34
C LEU A 354 22.54 -4.43 0.92
N GLY A 355 22.77 -3.61 1.96
CA GLY A 355 22.13 -3.81 3.26
C GLY A 355 22.61 -5.08 3.97
N THR A 356 21.85 -5.50 4.97
CA THR A 356 22.15 -6.67 5.81
C THR A 356 21.42 -7.94 5.36
N GLY A 357 20.49 -7.80 4.42
CA GLY A 357 19.60 -8.85 3.94
C GLY A 357 18.13 -8.53 4.21
N LEU A 358 17.25 -8.81 3.25
CA LEU A 358 15.82 -8.54 3.38
C LEU A 358 15.23 -9.28 4.59
N GLY A 359 14.60 -8.51 5.51
CA GLY A 359 13.98 -9.05 6.73
C GLY A 359 14.98 -9.42 7.83
N THR A 360 16.23 -8.96 7.74
CA THR A 360 17.26 -9.29 8.74
C THR A 360 17.44 -8.20 9.81
N PHE A 361 16.68 -7.11 9.72
CA PHE A 361 16.79 -6.00 10.66
C PHE A 361 16.82 -6.46 12.13
N PRO A 362 15.95 -7.38 12.61
CA PRO A 362 15.95 -7.80 14.02
C PRO A 362 17.29 -8.36 14.47
N MET A 363 17.94 -9.19 13.64
CA MET A 363 19.24 -9.78 13.95
C MET A 363 20.39 -8.78 13.77
N ALA A 364 20.36 -8.01 12.70
CA ALA A 364 21.39 -7.04 12.41
C ALA A 364 21.44 -5.91 13.46
N TYR A 365 20.26 -5.47 13.94
CA TYR A 365 20.12 -4.44 14.96
C TYR A 365 20.79 -4.82 16.28
N THR A 366 20.72 -6.10 16.70
CA THR A 366 21.35 -6.56 17.96
C THR A 366 22.86 -6.35 17.99
N SER A 367 23.54 -6.34 16.84
CA SER A 367 24.97 -6.11 16.74
C SER A 367 25.35 -4.62 16.88
N GLY A 368 24.41 -3.71 16.64
CA GLY A 368 24.63 -2.26 16.68
C GLY A 368 23.94 -1.54 17.85
N GLN A 369 23.15 -2.24 18.67
CA GLN A 369 22.42 -1.59 19.76
C GLN A 369 23.39 -1.07 20.83
N THR A 370 23.19 0.19 21.24
CA THR A 370 24.08 0.87 22.20
C THR A 370 23.74 0.58 23.65
N ALA A 371 22.57 0.00 23.94
CA ALA A 371 22.12 -0.29 25.28
C ALA A 371 21.53 -1.69 25.39
N PHE A 372 21.67 -2.32 26.56
CA PHE A 372 20.97 -3.58 26.84
C PHE A 372 19.47 -3.29 26.95
N LEU A 373 18.67 -3.92 26.08
CA LEU A 373 17.23 -3.77 26.05
C LEU A 373 16.57 -5.03 26.64
N ALA A 374 15.60 -4.82 27.52
CA ALA A 374 14.80 -5.93 28.08
C ALA A 374 13.85 -6.55 27.05
N GLN A 375 13.63 -5.88 25.93
CA GLN A 375 12.75 -6.33 24.86
C GLN A 375 13.52 -6.44 23.54
N PHE A 376 13.23 -7.49 22.77
CA PHE A 376 13.78 -7.69 21.44
C PHE A 376 13.15 -6.71 20.45
N VAL A 377 13.97 -6.00 19.68
CA VAL A 377 13.51 -5.03 18.68
C VAL A 377 13.30 -5.75 17.36
N ASN A 378 12.04 -5.99 17.01
CA ASN A 378 11.68 -6.68 15.77
C ASN A 378 11.74 -5.79 14.54
N HIS A 379 11.50 -4.47 14.68
CA HIS A 379 11.40 -3.53 13.55
C HIS A 379 11.92 -2.15 13.94
N ALA A 380 12.36 -1.39 12.93
CA ALA A 380 12.77 0.01 13.12
C ALA A 380 11.60 0.96 13.43
N HIS A 381 10.35 0.52 13.25
CA HIS A 381 9.17 1.40 13.24
C HIS A 381 9.33 2.60 12.30
N ASN A 382 9.97 2.37 11.17
CA ASN A 382 10.18 3.31 10.08
C ASN A 382 10.57 2.50 8.84
N ASP A 383 9.65 2.34 7.88
CA ASP A 383 9.88 1.55 6.68
C ASP A 383 11.07 2.07 5.84
N TYR A 384 11.32 3.39 5.87
CA TYR A 384 12.45 3.98 5.11
C TYR A 384 13.80 3.52 5.66
N LEU A 385 13.96 3.58 6.99
CA LEU A 385 15.19 3.14 7.64
C LEU A 385 15.37 1.63 7.56
N GLU A 386 14.29 0.88 7.77
CA GLU A 386 14.34 -0.59 7.76
C GLU A 386 14.65 -1.12 6.36
N LEU A 387 14.00 -0.59 5.31
CA LEU A 387 14.31 -0.97 3.93
C LEU A 387 15.71 -0.52 3.50
N ALA A 388 16.22 0.62 4.02
CA ALA A 388 17.61 1.02 3.78
C ALA A 388 18.61 0.11 4.49
N ALA A 389 18.30 -0.38 5.70
CA ALA A 389 19.12 -1.36 6.41
C ALA A 389 19.12 -2.72 5.70
N ASP A 390 17.95 -3.18 5.23
CA ASP A 390 17.77 -4.50 4.62
C ASP A 390 18.32 -4.57 3.18
N PHE A 391 18.06 -3.54 2.35
CA PHE A 391 18.40 -3.53 0.92
C PHE A 391 19.61 -2.66 0.55
N GLY A 392 20.06 -1.81 1.47
CA GLY A 392 20.98 -0.73 1.16
C GLY A 392 20.31 0.51 0.58
N ILE A 393 21.00 1.64 0.67
CA ILE A 393 20.50 2.98 0.28
C ILE A 393 20.08 3.04 -1.20
N PRO A 394 20.89 2.55 -2.19
CA PRO A 394 20.53 2.68 -3.60
C PRO A 394 19.24 1.95 -3.95
N THR A 395 19.06 0.74 -3.42
CA THR A 395 17.88 -0.09 -3.70
C THR A 395 16.63 0.49 -3.04
N ALA A 396 16.72 0.92 -1.77
CA ALA A 396 15.64 1.60 -1.07
C ALA A 396 15.25 2.89 -1.82
N PHE A 397 16.22 3.67 -2.30
CA PHE A 397 15.96 4.87 -3.11
C PHE A 397 15.23 4.56 -4.41
N ILE A 398 15.64 3.52 -5.16
CA ILE A 398 14.98 3.09 -6.40
C ILE A 398 13.53 2.69 -6.11
N LEU A 399 13.28 1.95 -5.03
CA LEU A 399 11.93 1.54 -4.63
C LEU A 399 11.04 2.76 -4.36
N PHE A 400 11.46 3.67 -3.46
CA PHE A 400 10.65 4.84 -3.12
C PHE A 400 10.51 5.82 -4.29
N ALA A 401 11.57 6.05 -5.08
CA ALA A 401 11.48 6.85 -6.30
C ALA A 401 10.45 6.29 -7.27
N SER A 402 10.36 4.96 -7.42
CA SER A 402 9.35 4.33 -8.26
C SER A 402 7.93 4.53 -7.75
N ILE A 403 7.73 4.47 -6.41
CA ILE A 403 6.44 4.76 -5.78
C ILE A 403 6.03 6.21 -6.06
N PHE A 404 6.96 7.17 -5.93
CA PHE A 404 6.70 8.58 -6.28
C PHE A 404 6.39 8.79 -7.76
N LEU A 405 7.03 8.05 -8.68
CA LEU A 405 6.70 8.09 -10.11
C LEU A 405 5.30 7.53 -10.38
N ILE A 406 4.88 6.47 -9.69
CA ILE A 406 3.51 5.93 -9.79
C ILE A 406 2.51 6.93 -9.21
N LEU A 407 2.81 7.57 -8.07
CA LEU A 407 1.99 8.64 -7.51
C LEU A 407 1.82 9.79 -8.51
N ALA A 408 2.91 10.30 -9.09
CA ALA A 408 2.86 11.37 -10.09
C ALA A 408 2.03 10.96 -11.32
N ARG A 409 2.14 9.69 -11.76
CA ARG A 409 1.31 9.15 -12.84
C ARG A 409 -0.16 9.11 -12.45
N ALA A 410 -0.50 8.66 -11.25
CA ALA A 410 -1.88 8.63 -10.76
C ALA A 410 -2.47 10.05 -10.68
N VAL A 411 -1.72 11.04 -10.19
CA VAL A 411 -2.12 12.45 -10.19
C VAL A 411 -2.38 12.95 -11.63
N ARG A 412 -1.47 12.68 -12.57
CA ARG A 412 -1.67 13.04 -13.99
C ARG A 412 -2.90 12.36 -14.59
N THR A 413 -3.14 11.09 -14.28
CA THR A 413 -4.34 10.36 -14.72
C THR A 413 -5.60 11.00 -14.17
N PHE A 414 -5.62 11.35 -12.89
CA PHE A 414 -6.75 12.07 -12.28
C PHE A 414 -7.02 13.41 -12.98
N LEU A 415 -6.00 14.21 -13.23
CA LEU A 415 -6.16 15.54 -13.81
C LEU A 415 -6.53 15.49 -15.31
N LEU A 416 -5.93 14.59 -16.09
CA LEU A 416 -5.92 14.64 -17.54
C LEU A 416 -6.77 13.56 -18.25
N SER A 417 -7.22 12.49 -17.54
CA SER A 417 -8.02 11.44 -18.19
C SER A 417 -9.38 11.99 -18.64
N GLY A 418 -9.81 11.62 -19.83
CA GLY A 418 -11.17 11.88 -20.33
C GLY A 418 -12.24 10.96 -19.74
N ARG A 419 -11.84 9.89 -19.03
CA ARG A 419 -12.73 8.86 -18.48
C ARG A 419 -12.93 9.06 -16.98
N ASP A 420 -14.14 9.42 -16.56
CA ASP A 420 -14.43 9.75 -15.16
C ASP A 420 -14.12 8.60 -14.19
N PHE A 421 -14.39 7.35 -14.57
CA PHE A 421 -14.08 6.20 -13.71
C PHE A 421 -12.57 6.00 -13.52
N GLU A 422 -11.75 6.19 -14.56
CA GLU A 422 -10.28 6.13 -14.43
C GLU A 422 -9.74 7.21 -13.50
N ARG A 423 -10.33 8.43 -13.56
CA ARG A 423 -9.99 9.53 -12.65
C ARG A 423 -10.26 9.16 -11.20
N VAL A 424 -11.42 8.55 -10.93
CA VAL A 424 -11.82 8.13 -9.58
C VAL A 424 -10.86 7.10 -9.00
N ILE A 425 -10.51 6.08 -9.79
CA ILE A 425 -9.53 5.08 -9.34
C ILE A 425 -8.16 5.71 -9.09
N ALA A 426 -7.72 6.58 -10.00
CA ALA A 426 -6.46 7.29 -9.83
C ALA A 426 -6.46 8.16 -8.55
N LEU A 427 -7.57 8.83 -8.24
CA LEU A 427 -7.73 9.61 -7.00
C LEU A 427 -7.63 8.72 -5.75
N GLY A 428 -8.28 7.54 -5.77
CA GLY A 428 -8.14 6.55 -4.71
C GLY A 428 -6.69 6.09 -4.53
N CYS A 429 -5.99 5.77 -5.63
CA CYS A 429 -4.57 5.40 -5.59
C CYS A 429 -3.70 6.53 -5.02
N VAL A 430 -3.93 7.79 -5.42
CA VAL A 430 -3.19 8.94 -4.88
C VAL A 430 -3.34 9.02 -3.37
N GLY A 431 -4.58 8.98 -2.87
CA GLY A 431 -4.84 9.06 -1.43
C GLY A 431 -4.18 7.92 -0.66
N SER A 432 -4.30 6.69 -1.15
CA SER A 432 -3.72 5.50 -0.52
C SER A 432 -2.18 5.54 -0.49
N ILE A 433 -1.55 5.95 -1.60
CA ILE A 433 -0.08 6.06 -1.67
C ILE A 433 0.41 7.14 -0.71
N VAL A 434 -0.24 8.32 -0.68
CA VAL A 434 0.11 9.40 0.25
C VAL A 434 -0.02 8.95 1.69
N ALA A 435 -1.11 8.25 2.04
CA ALA A 435 -1.33 7.75 3.40
C ALA A 435 -0.19 6.82 3.84
N ILE A 436 0.10 5.77 3.07
CA ILE A 436 1.16 4.82 3.43
C ILE A 436 2.54 5.49 3.47
N LEU A 437 2.89 6.34 2.51
CA LEU A 437 4.18 7.03 2.55
C LEU A 437 4.35 7.87 3.82
N LEU A 438 3.28 8.49 4.32
CA LEU A 438 3.34 9.22 5.60
C LEU A 438 3.39 8.30 6.81
N HIS A 439 2.59 7.22 6.83
CA HIS A 439 2.60 6.27 7.94
C HIS A 439 3.94 5.55 8.08
N SER A 440 4.61 5.25 6.97
CA SER A 440 5.93 4.61 6.90
C SER A 440 7.05 5.38 7.62
N PHE A 441 6.87 6.69 7.91
CA PHE A 441 7.81 7.42 8.76
C PHE A 441 7.81 6.99 10.23
N ALA A 442 6.75 6.36 10.69
CA ALA A 442 6.60 6.07 12.11
C ALA A 442 6.08 4.66 12.40
N ASP A 443 5.99 3.79 11.39
CA ASP A 443 5.66 2.38 11.56
C ASP A 443 6.25 1.53 10.42
N PHE A 444 6.02 0.20 10.45
CA PHE A 444 6.56 -0.80 9.53
C PHE A 444 5.44 -1.51 8.74
N ASN A 445 4.49 -0.72 8.18
CA ASN A 445 3.33 -1.24 7.46
C ASN A 445 3.71 -2.06 6.21
N LEU A 446 4.84 -1.76 5.57
CA LEU A 446 5.32 -2.49 4.39
C LEU A 446 5.92 -3.87 4.73
N TYR A 447 6.21 -4.14 6.01
CA TYR A 447 6.60 -5.45 6.51
C TYR A 447 5.41 -6.31 6.97
N ILE A 448 4.19 -5.74 6.98
CA ILE A 448 2.96 -6.50 7.27
C ILE A 448 2.42 -7.08 5.96
N PRO A 449 2.40 -8.41 5.80
CA PRO A 449 2.18 -9.03 4.49
C PRO A 449 0.87 -8.63 3.83
N ALA A 450 -0.24 -8.52 4.56
CA ALA A 450 -1.53 -8.09 4.00
C ALA A 450 -1.49 -6.63 3.52
N ASN A 451 -0.84 -5.73 4.28
CA ASN A 451 -0.72 -4.31 3.92
C ASN A 451 0.23 -4.14 2.72
N ALA A 452 1.34 -4.88 2.68
CA ALA A 452 2.27 -4.89 1.55
C ALA A 452 1.61 -5.42 0.27
N LEU A 453 0.82 -6.51 0.35
CA LEU A 453 0.04 -7.04 -0.77
C LEU A 453 -0.98 -6.03 -1.29
N LEU A 454 -1.76 -5.43 -0.39
CA LEU A 454 -2.75 -4.40 -0.75
C LEU A 454 -2.07 -3.20 -1.41
N PHE A 455 -0.99 -2.70 -0.81
CA PHE A 455 -0.23 -1.57 -1.35
C PHE A 455 0.33 -1.89 -2.74
N SER A 456 0.89 -3.09 -2.94
CA SER A 456 1.37 -3.56 -4.24
C SER A 456 0.26 -3.62 -5.29
N ALA A 457 -0.93 -4.09 -4.92
CA ALA A 457 -2.09 -4.06 -5.81
C ALA A 457 -2.53 -2.62 -6.15
N ILE A 458 -2.51 -1.70 -5.19
CA ILE A 458 -2.79 -0.27 -5.40
C ILE A 458 -1.77 0.36 -6.36
N LEU A 459 -0.48 0.06 -6.21
CA LEU A 459 0.55 0.50 -7.15
C LEU A 459 0.30 -0.05 -8.56
N GLY A 460 -0.12 -1.33 -8.67
CA GLY A 460 -0.52 -1.94 -9.94
C GLY A 460 -1.72 -1.26 -10.60
N LEU A 461 -2.71 -0.82 -9.83
CA LEU A 461 -3.83 0.00 -10.31
C LEU A 461 -3.35 1.38 -10.77
N GLY A 462 -2.49 2.04 -10.00
CA GLY A 462 -2.00 3.40 -10.26
C GLY A 462 -1.18 3.53 -11.54
N ILE A 463 -0.43 2.49 -11.90
CA ILE A 463 0.40 2.50 -13.11
C ILE A 463 -0.42 2.34 -14.40
N THR A 464 -1.61 1.75 -14.37
CA THR A 464 -2.41 1.42 -15.57
C THR A 464 -3.29 2.55 -16.08
N GLY A 465 -3.39 3.68 -15.39
CA GLY A 465 -4.23 4.82 -15.79
C GLY A 465 -3.91 5.32 -17.20
N HIS A 466 -4.94 5.41 -18.06
CA HIS A 466 -4.82 5.94 -19.42
C HIS A 466 -4.98 7.47 -19.45
N VAL A 467 -3.92 8.18 -19.84
CA VAL A 467 -3.99 9.58 -20.24
C VAL A 467 -4.32 9.61 -21.74
N THR A 468 -5.56 9.96 -22.08
CA THR A 468 -5.93 10.22 -23.47
C THR A 468 -5.32 11.55 -23.88
N ASN A 469 -4.29 11.54 -24.74
CA ASN A 469 -3.79 12.75 -25.41
C ASN A 469 -4.88 13.30 -26.35
N SER A 470 -5.77 14.17 -25.84
CA SER A 470 -6.71 14.91 -26.66
C SER A 470 -6.03 15.98 -27.52
N ASN A 471 -4.75 16.30 -27.28
CA ASN A 471 -4.01 17.36 -27.97
C ASN A 471 -3.32 16.92 -29.28
N ARG A 472 -3.47 15.65 -29.73
CA ARG A 472 -2.94 15.27 -31.07
C ARG A 472 -3.82 15.68 -32.24
N ARG A 473 -4.89 16.46 -32.02
CA ARG A 473 -5.76 16.96 -33.12
C ARG A 473 -5.59 18.44 -33.44
N MET A 474 -4.67 19.17 -32.81
CA MET A 474 -4.44 20.60 -33.13
C MET A 474 -3.13 20.89 -33.86
N ASP A 475 -2.30 19.90 -34.19
CA ASP A 475 -1.07 20.11 -34.95
C ASP A 475 -1.16 19.63 -36.40
N VAL A 476 -2.38 19.49 -36.93
CA VAL A 476 -2.64 19.25 -38.37
C VAL A 476 -3.84 20.09 -38.79
N LEU A 477 -3.66 21.39 -38.82
CA LEU A 477 -4.38 22.36 -39.68
C LEU A 477 -3.44 23.48 -40.05
#